data_05ac3be88b8f9620b3da03af9858cc6d
#
_entry.id   05ac3be88b8f9620b3da03af9858cc6d
#
_cell.length_a   1.000
_cell.length_b   1.000
_cell.length_c   1.000
_cell.angle_alpha   90.00
_cell.angle_beta   90.00
_cell.angle_gamma   90.00
#
_symmetry.space_group_name_H-M   'P 1'
#
loop_
_entity.id
_entity.type
_entity.pdbx_description
1 polymer ?
#
loop_
_entity_poly.entity_id
_entity_poly.type
_entity_poly.pdbx_seq_one_letter_code
_entity_poly.pdbx_strand_id
1 'polypeptide(L)'
;MKLLNKVFALTLALVLLLAVTAASAEGFRTLDEIKQSGKITVGLFSDKKPFGYVDENGEYQGYDVYLARRLAADLGVELDIVSLDAPNRIEYLQSFKVDLVLANFTYTAERAEQVDFALPYMKVALGIVSPDSALITEAEQLNGQHLIVSKGTTAETYFTNNYPEVILDRYDSYTEAYLALLDGRGAALSTDNTEVLAWAIENPGFTVGVESLGDLDTINPAVSKGNETLLNWVNDEIKALGEENFFHADYEATLRETYGENADADSLVVEGGVI
;
A
#
# COMPACT_ATOMS: atom_id res chain seq x y z
N MET A 1 18.97 -35.11 -52.22
CA MET A 1 18.32 -35.52 -50.98
C MET A 1 18.99 -35.06 -49.70
N LYS A 2 20.31 -35.22 -49.49
CA LYS A 2 21.02 -34.82 -48.25
C LYS A 2 21.04 -33.30 -47.98
N LEU A 3 21.01 -32.46 -49.02
CA LEU A 3 20.99 -30.98 -48.88
C LEU A 3 19.62 -30.45 -48.54
N LEU A 4 18.55 -31.05 -49.09
CA LEU A 4 17.18 -30.65 -48.85
C LEU A 4 16.76 -30.95 -47.36
N ASN A 5 17.24 -32.07 -46.79
CA ASN A 5 16.97 -32.42 -45.41
C ASN A 5 17.72 -31.52 -44.39
N LYS A 6 18.89 -30.96 -44.78
CA LYS A 6 19.59 -30.00 -43.93
C LYS A 6 18.97 -28.60 -43.94
N VAL A 7 18.42 -28.19 -45.05
CA VAL A 7 17.68 -26.91 -45.16
C VAL A 7 16.37 -27.01 -44.38
N PHE A 8 15.67 -28.15 -44.47
CA PHE A 8 14.42 -28.35 -43.71
C PHE A 8 14.66 -28.44 -42.19
N ALA A 9 15.76 -29.05 -41.75
CA ALA A 9 16.15 -29.10 -40.35
C ALA A 9 16.57 -27.71 -39.80
N LEU A 10 17.22 -26.87 -40.61
CA LEU A 10 17.61 -25.51 -40.23
C LEU A 10 16.41 -24.58 -40.15
N THR A 11 15.44 -24.69 -41.07
CA THR A 11 14.21 -23.90 -41.03
C THR A 11 13.30 -24.30 -39.87
N LEU A 12 13.22 -25.58 -39.52
CA LEU A 12 12.46 -26.05 -38.37
C LEU A 12 13.09 -25.60 -37.03
N ALA A 13 14.43 -25.59 -36.94
CA ALA A 13 15.16 -25.08 -35.77
C ALA A 13 15.00 -23.55 -35.63
N LEU A 14 14.96 -22.82 -36.76
CA LEU A 14 14.75 -21.36 -36.73
C LEU A 14 13.31 -20.98 -36.35
N VAL A 15 12.33 -21.77 -36.78
CA VAL A 15 10.91 -21.59 -36.40
C VAL A 15 10.68 -21.95 -34.93
N LEU A 16 11.37 -22.95 -34.38
CA LEU A 16 11.34 -23.29 -32.96
C LEU A 16 12.08 -22.26 -32.07
N LEU A 17 13.10 -21.57 -32.59
CA LEU A 17 13.76 -20.47 -31.87
C LEU A 17 12.94 -19.19 -31.89
N LEU A 18 12.08 -18.98 -32.87
CA LEU A 18 11.17 -17.82 -32.95
C LEU A 18 9.89 -17.97 -32.11
N ALA A 19 9.58 -19.19 -31.65
CA ALA A 19 8.41 -19.44 -30.81
C ALA A 19 8.67 -19.20 -29.30
N VAL A 20 9.89 -18.83 -28.90
CA VAL A 20 10.27 -18.60 -27.49
C VAL A 20 10.36 -17.11 -27.10
N THR A 21 10.06 -16.19 -28.03
CA THR A 21 10.01 -14.75 -27.74
C THR A 21 8.63 -14.16 -28.06
N ALA A 22 7.57 -14.77 -27.55
CA ALA A 22 6.42 -13.99 -27.17
C ALA A 22 6.72 -13.36 -25.80
N ALA A 23 7.70 -12.45 -25.77
CA ALA A 23 7.86 -11.53 -24.65
C ALA A 23 6.55 -10.75 -24.54
N SER A 24 5.98 -10.72 -23.35
CA SER A 24 4.78 -9.99 -23.00
C SER A 24 4.79 -8.60 -23.65
N ALA A 25 3.86 -8.35 -24.56
CA ALA A 25 3.64 -7.02 -25.16
C ALA A 25 3.07 -6.01 -24.14
N GLU A 26 2.89 -6.43 -22.90
CA GLU A 26 2.17 -5.71 -21.86
C GLU A 26 3.06 -4.98 -20.85
N GLY A 27 4.39 -5.15 -20.91
CA GLY A 27 5.36 -4.39 -20.11
C GLY A 27 5.52 -4.85 -18.65
N PHE A 28 4.48 -5.33 -17.96
CA PHE A 28 4.57 -5.90 -16.62
C PHE A 28 5.11 -7.35 -16.65
N ARG A 29 5.65 -7.83 -15.54
CA ARG A 29 6.04 -9.24 -15.38
C ARG A 29 4.84 -10.08 -14.95
N THR A 30 4.59 -11.17 -15.67
CA THR A 30 3.62 -12.21 -15.27
C THR A 30 4.09 -12.97 -14.05
N LEU A 31 3.20 -13.70 -13.38
CA LEU A 31 3.54 -14.57 -12.26
C LEU A 31 4.68 -15.56 -12.59
N ASP A 32 4.63 -16.15 -13.79
CA ASP A 32 5.66 -17.11 -14.22
C ASP A 32 7.02 -16.42 -14.44
N GLU A 33 7.05 -15.22 -14.98
CA GLU A 33 8.27 -14.42 -15.17
C GLU A 33 8.87 -14.01 -13.82
N ILE A 34 8.03 -13.63 -12.83
CA ILE A 34 8.47 -13.35 -11.47
C ILE A 34 9.11 -14.60 -10.85
N LYS A 35 8.46 -15.77 -10.91
CA LYS A 35 8.99 -17.05 -10.43
C LYS A 35 10.31 -17.42 -11.12
N GLN A 36 10.38 -17.28 -12.43
CA GLN A 36 11.60 -17.57 -13.21
C GLN A 36 12.74 -16.62 -12.88
N SER A 37 12.46 -15.35 -12.60
CA SER A 37 13.47 -14.39 -12.19
C SER A 37 14.02 -14.63 -10.78
N GLY A 38 13.30 -15.42 -9.96
CA GLY A 38 13.63 -15.67 -8.56
C GLY A 38 13.41 -14.48 -7.64
N LYS A 39 12.70 -13.44 -8.10
CA LYS A 39 12.54 -12.20 -7.34
C LYS A 39 11.20 -11.52 -7.64
N ILE A 40 10.49 -11.07 -6.58
CA ILE A 40 9.34 -10.15 -6.67
C ILE A 40 9.74 -8.76 -6.18
N THR A 41 9.38 -7.73 -6.92
CA THR A 41 9.65 -6.32 -6.55
C THR A 41 8.39 -5.69 -5.98
N VAL A 42 8.44 -5.28 -4.72
CA VAL A 42 7.29 -4.74 -3.98
C VAL A 42 7.53 -3.29 -3.60
N GLY A 43 6.58 -2.42 -3.96
CA GLY A 43 6.54 -1.03 -3.53
C GLY A 43 5.97 -0.92 -2.11
N LEU A 44 6.75 -0.35 -1.20
CA LEU A 44 6.43 -0.18 0.21
C LEU A 44 6.76 1.23 0.69
N PHE A 45 6.07 1.72 1.71
CA PHE A 45 6.51 2.92 2.42
C PHE A 45 7.78 2.65 3.23
N SER A 46 8.56 3.70 3.44
CA SER A 46 9.74 3.69 4.32
C SER A 46 9.62 4.64 5.51
N ASP A 47 8.50 5.37 5.62
CA ASP A 47 8.28 6.46 6.59
C ASP A 47 6.86 6.50 7.18
N LYS A 48 6.05 5.44 6.97
CA LYS A 48 4.68 5.33 7.48
C LYS A 48 4.58 4.26 8.58
N LYS A 49 5.09 4.58 9.78
CA LYS A 49 4.97 3.70 10.95
C LYS A 49 3.52 3.66 11.46
N PRO A 50 2.97 2.47 11.85
CA PRO A 50 3.62 1.16 11.95
C PRO A 50 3.42 0.25 10.72
N PHE A 51 2.99 0.75 9.56
CA PHE A 51 2.63 -0.04 8.38
C PHE A 51 3.81 -0.39 7.47
N GLY A 52 4.60 0.63 7.09
CA GLY A 52 5.83 0.46 6.31
C GLY A 52 6.83 1.54 6.68
N TYR A 53 7.91 1.15 7.33
CA TYR A 53 8.95 2.09 7.76
C TYR A 53 10.32 1.42 7.83
N VAL A 54 11.37 2.24 7.86
CA VAL A 54 12.74 1.76 8.07
C VAL A 54 13.11 2.04 9.53
N ASP A 55 13.57 1.01 10.24
CA ASP A 55 14.00 1.11 11.62
C ASP A 55 15.40 1.72 11.77
N GLU A 56 15.88 1.87 13.01
CA GLU A 56 17.19 2.43 13.34
C GLU A 56 18.39 1.60 12.82
N ASN A 57 18.15 0.33 12.47
CA ASN A 57 19.14 -0.56 11.90
C ASN A 57 19.15 -0.51 10.35
N GLY A 58 18.24 0.26 9.75
CA GLY A 58 18.09 0.34 8.32
C GLY A 58 17.22 -0.78 7.72
N GLU A 59 16.48 -1.53 8.54
CA GLU A 59 15.66 -2.64 8.12
C GLU A 59 14.20 -2.21 7.95
N TYR A 60 13.55 -2.68 6.89
CA TYR A 60 12.13 -2.46 6.68
C TYR A 60 11.29 -3.22 7.71
N GLN A 61 10.32 -2.55 8.33
CA GLN A 61 9.42 -3.09 9.35
C GLN A 61 7.98 -2.63 9.08
N GLY A 62 7.01 -3.31 9.73
CA GLY A 62 5.60 -2.94 9.74
C GLY A 62 4.68 -3.94 9.08
N TYR A 63 3.38 -3.69 9.20
CA TYR A 63 2.29 -4.58 8.79
C TYR A 63 2.36 -4.94 7.29
N ASP A 64 2.51 -3.95 6.41
CA ASP A 64 2.64 -4.17 4.97
C ASP A 64 3.93 -4.96 4.62
N VAL A 65 5.01 -4.72 5.38
CA VAL A 65 6.30 -5.41 5.17
C VAL A 65 6.23 -6.87 5.61
N TYR A 66 5.49 -7.15 6.69
CA TYR A 66 5.28 -8.51 7.18
C TYR A 66 4.53 -9.35 6.14
N LEU A 67 3.44 -8.79 5.57
CA LEU A 67 2.72 -9.41 4.46
C LEU A 67 3.61 -9.59 3.22
N ALA A 68 4.40 -8.58 2.84
CA ALA A 68 5.30 -8.68 1.67
C ALA A 68 6.31 -9.82 1.81
N ARG A 69 6.89 -9.99 3.00
CA ARG A 69 7.82 -11.09 3.29
C ARG A 69 7.14 -12.45 3.18
N ARG A 70 5.90 -12.56 3.67
CA ARG A 70 5.12 -13.79 3.58
C ARG A 70 4.80 -14.13 2.12
N LEU A 71 4.31 -13.20 1.33
CA LEU A 71 4.01 -13.40 -0.09
C LEU A 71 5.25 -13.84 -0.89
N ALA A 72 6.40 -13.22 -0.66
CA ALA A 72 7.65 -13.62 -1.32
C ALA A 72 8.09 -15.03 -0.93
N ALA A 73 7.96 -15.40 0.35
CA ALA A 73 8.30 -16.73 0.86
C ALA A 73 7.39 -17.81 0.27
N ASP A 74 6.09 -17.59 0.21
CA ASP A 74 5.12 -18.55 -0.33
C ASP A 74 5.25 -18.69 -1.85
N LEU A 75 5.64 -17.60 -2.55
CA LEU A 75 6.00 -17.64 -3.96
C LEU A 75 7.35 -18.37 -4.22
N GLY A 76 8.18 -18.52 -3.19
CA GLY A 76 9.50 -19.12 -3.27
C GLY A 76 10.55 -18.26 -3.98
N VAL A 77 10.45 -16.92 -3.83
CA VAL A 77 11.34 -15.95 -4.47
C VAL A 77 11.92 -14.95 -3.45
N GLU A 78 12.95 -14.24 -3.84
CA GLU A 78 13.52 -13.13 -3.06
C GLU A 78 12.58 -11.92 -3.07
N LEU A 79 12.44 -11.24 -1.92
CA LEU A 79 11.74 -9.95 -1.81
C LEU A 79 12.70 -8.79 -2.13
N ASP A 80 12.39 -8.02 -3.15
CA ASP A 80 13.06 -6.78 -3.51
C ASP A 80 12.15 -5.61 -3.17
N ILE A 81 12.55 -4.76 -2.22
CA ILE A 81 11.74 -3.64 -1.75
C ILE A 81 12.14 -2.37 -2.48
N VAL A 82 11.16 -1.69 -3.04
CA VAL A 82 11.30 -0.34 -3.61
C VAL A 82 10.52 0.63 -2.74
N SER A 83 11.23 1.57 -2.11
CA SER A 83 10.60 2.65 -1.36
C SER A 83 9.82 3.57 -2.30
N LEU A 84 8.63 3.97 -1.86
CA LEU A 84 7.77 4.92 -2.58
C LEU A 84 7.02 5.84 -1.62
N ASP A 85 6.60 7.00 -2.15
CA ASP A 85 5.67 7.91 -1.50
C ASP A 85 4.24 7.70 -2.04
N ALA A 86 3.24 8.16 -1.31
CA ALA A 86 1.84 7.94 -1.65
C ALA A 86 1.45 8.36 -3.08
N PRO A 87 1.91 9.50 -3.64
CA PRO A 87 1.59 9.89 -5.02
C PRO A 87 2.20 8.97 -6.08
N ASN A 88 3.25 8.21 -5.75
CA ASN A 88 3.98 7.38 -6.71
C ASN A 88 3.42 5.97 -6.86
N ARG A 89 2.45 5.54 -6.02
CA ARG A 89 1.93 4.16 -6.01
C ARG A 89 1.41 3.70 -7.37
N ILE A 90 0.57 4.52 -8.02
CA ILE A 90 0.01 4.21 -9.35
C ILE A 90 1.10 4.27 -10.42
N GLU A 91 1.93 5.33 -10.44
CA GLU A 91 2.98 5.49 -11.42
C GLU A 91 3.97 4.33 -11.41
N TYR A 92 4.37 3.82 -10.24
CA TYR A 92 5.32 2.72 -10.14
C TYR A 92 4.77 1.40 -10.69
N LEU A 93 3.45 1.15 -10.56
CA LEU A 93 2.80 0.02 -11.23
C LEU A 93 2.69 0.25 -12.74
N GLN A 94 2.30 1.44 -13.18
CA GLN A 94 2.14 1.77 -14.61
C GLN A 94 3.47 1.80 -15.37
N SER A 95 4.56 2.20 -14.70
CA SER A 95 5.92 2.19 -15.27
C SER A 95 6.64 0.85 -15.09
N PHE A 96 5.96 -0.14 -14.47
CA PHE A 96 6.50 -1.49 -14.20
C PHE A 96 7.78 -1.47 -13.34
N LYS A 97 7.94 -0.44 -12.54
CA LYS A 97 9.04 -0.30 -11.58
C LYS A 97 8.90 -1.28 -10.43
N VAL A 98 7.66 -1.67 -10.10
CA VAL A 98 7.30 -2.67 -9.13
C VAL A 98 6.26 -3.64 -9.70
N ASP A 99 6.22 -4.87 -9.19
CA ASP A 99 5.21 -5.87 -9.56
C ASP A 99 3.94 -5.71 -8.72
N LEU A 100 4.12 -5.35 -7.45
CA LEU A 100 3.08 -5.28 -6.43
C LEU A 100 3.30 -4.02 -5.59
N VAL A 101 2.22 -3.36 -5.19
CA VAL A 101 2.22 -2.29 -4.18
C VAL A 101 1.50 -2.79 -2.93
N LEU A 102 2.23 -2.76 -1.80
CA LEU A 102 1.76 -2.96 -0.43
C LEU A 102 2.15 -1.72 0.38
N ALA A 103 1.46 -0.63 0.15
CA ALA A 103 1.78 0.67 0.73
C ALA A 103 0.50 1.33 1.26
N ASN A 104 -0.17 0.62 2.17
CA ASN A 104 -1.39 1.08 2.83
C ASN A 104 -2.35 1.69 1.79
N PHE A 105 -2.62 0.92 0.71
CA PHE A 105 -3.22 1.45 -0.51
C PHE A 105 -4.74 1.26 -0.50
N THR A 106 -5.45 2.29 -0.08
CA THR A 106 -6.91 2.33 -0.03
C THR A 106 -7.51 2.11 -1.41
N TYR A 107 -8.43 1.16 -1.50
CA TYR A 107 -9.25 0.99 -2.70
C TYR A 107 -10.14 2.21 -2.92
N THR A 108 -10.14 2.74 -4.14
CA THR A 108 -11.15 3.68 -4.63
C THR A 108 -11.50 3.35 -6.07
N ALA A 109 -12.74 3.66 -6.49
CA ALA A 109 -13.16 3.43 -7.87
C ALA A 109 -12.25 4.15 -8.88
N GLU A 110 -11.80 5.36 -8.59
CA GLU A 110 -10.89 6.14 -9.43
C GLU A 110 -9.52 5.46 -9.59
N ARG A 111 -8.95 4.94 -8.50
CA ARG A 111 -7.69 4.20 -8.54
C ARG A 111 -7.83 2.87 -9.29
N ALA A 112 -8.98 2.19 -9.13
CA ALA A 112 -9.27 0.93 -9.80
C ALA A 112 -9.44 1.06 -11.33
N GLU A 113 -9.63 2.27 -11.85
CA GLU A 113 -9.53 2.51 -13.30
C GLU A 113 -8.09 2.39 -13.82
N GLN A 114 -7.09 2.62 -12.97
CA GLN A 114 -5.68 2.74 -13.33
C GLN A 114 -4.83 1.53 -12.96
N VAL A 115 -5.19 0.80 -11.89
CA VAL A 115 -4.51 -0.40 -11.39
C VAL A 115 -5.55 -1.47 -11.05
N ASP A 116 -5.13 -2.72 -10.83
CA ASP A 116 -6.02 -3.77 -10.32
C ASP A 116 -5.71 -4.05 -8.85
N PHE A 117 -6.77 -3.99 -8.03
CA PHE A 117 -6.69 -4.27 -6.61
C PHE A 117 -7.03 -5.73 -6.31
N ALA A 118 -6.23 -6.35 -5.47
CA ALA A 118 -6.52 -7.65 -4.88
C ALA A 118 -7.53 -7.53 -3.72
N LEU A 119 -7.84 -8.65 -3.08
CA LEU A 119 -8.69 -8.71 -1.91
C LEU A 119 -8.13 -7.87 -0.75
N PRO A 120 -8.99 -7.27 0.09
CA PRO A 120 -8.55 -6.45 1.21
C PRO A 120 -7.90 -7.26 2.32
N TYR A 121 -7.00 -6.61 3.09
CA TYR A 121 -6.38 -7.19 4.28
C TYR A 121 -6.53 -6.30 5.53
N MET A 122 -7.06 -5.07 5.36
CA MET A 122 -7.27 -4.13 6.46
C MET A 122 -8.46 -3.21 6.18
N LYS A 123 -9.14 -2.75 7.25
CA LYS A 123 -10.17 -1.70 7.24
C LYS A 123 -9.54 -0.37 7.64
N VAL A 124 -10.06 0.72 7.10
CA VAL A 124 -9.56 2.07 7.38
C VAL A 124 -10.67 3.10 7.21
N ALA A 125 -10.61 4.18 7.98
CA ALA A 125 -11.33 5.42 7.74
C ALA A 125 -10.34 6.58 7.80
N LEU A 126 -10.76 7.81 7.53
CA LEU A 126 -9.93 8.97 7.77
C LEU A 126 -9.98 9.39 9.24
N GLY A 127 -8.88 9.94 9.74
CA GLY A 127 -8.79 10.55 11.06
C GLY A 127 -8.18 11.96 11.00
N ILE A 128 -8.37 12.71 12.07
CA ILE A 128 -7.75 14.04 12.23
C ILE A 128 -7.05 14.08 13.59
N VAL A 129 -5.75 14.37 13.57
CA VAL A 129 -4.94 14.64 14.75
C VAL A 129 -4.60 16.12 14.82
N SER A 130 -4.67 16.69 16.03
CA SER A 130 -4.38 18.10 16.27
C SER A 130 -3.75 18.30 17.65
N PRO A 131 -3.10 19.46 17.93
CA PRO A 131 -2.59 19.78 19.24
C PRO A 131 -3.70 19.81 20.31
N ASP A 132 -3.43 19.28 21.51
CA ASP A 132 -4.38 19.29 22.66
C ASP A 132 -4.86 20.71 23.01
N SER A 133 -4.00 21.71 22.82
CA SER A 133 -4.32 23.12 23.06
C SER A 133 -5.29 23.72 22.07
N ALA A 134 -5.52 23.06 20.93
CA ALA A 134 -6.42 23.49 19.87
C ALA A 134 -7.09 22.26 19.21
N LEU A 135 -7.70 21.42 20.05
CA LEU A 135 -8.28 20.15 19.64
C LEU A 135 -9.40 20.34 18.60
N ILE A 136 -9.25 19.68 17.47
CA ILE A 136 -10.24 19.58 16.39
C ILE A 136 -11.06 18.32 16.60
N THR A 137 -12.37 18.46 16.83
CA THR A 137 -13.32 17.36 17.06
C THR A 137 -14.35 17.19 15.94
N GLU A 138 -14.41 18.12 15.03
CA GLU A 138 -15.28 18.11 13.85
C GLU A 138 -14.54 18.73 12.66
N ALA A 139 -14.72 18.18 11.47
CA ALA A 139 -13.99 18.63 10.27
C ALA A 139 -14.31 20.07 9.86
N GLU A 140 -15.54 20.55 10.15
CA GLU A 140 -15.99 21.90 9.90
C GLU A 140 -15.18 22.98 10.63
N GLN A 141 -14.56 22.65 11.75
CA GLN A 141 -13.67 23.57 12.50
C GLN A 141 -12.42 23.95 11.70
N LEU A 142 -12.09 23.17 10.66
CA LEU A 142 -10.98 23.43 9.77
C LEU A 142 -11.29 24.45 8.66
N ASN A 143 -12.55 24.90 8.50
CA ASN A 143 -12.88 25.91 7.50
C ASN A 143 -12.06 27.20 7.71
N GLY A 144 -11.33 27.61 6.68
CA GLY A 144 -10.40 28.73 6.73
C GLY A 144 -9.08 28.47 7.46
N GLN A 145 -8.87 27.24 7.96
CA GLN A 145 -7.64 26.81 8.62
C GLN A 145 -6.75 26.03 7.66
N HIS A 146 -5.48 25.91 8.00
CA HIS A 146 -4.50 25.08 7.33
C HIS A 146 -4.59 23.64 7.82
N LEU A 147 -4.87 22.69 6.93
CA LEU A 147 -4.85 21.25 7.18
C LEU A 147 -3.70 20.61 6.42
N ILE A 148 -2.85 19.88 7.14
CA ILE A 148 -1.75 19.13 6.58
C ILE A 148 -2.27 17.79 6.04
N VAL A 149 -1.90 17.46 4.80
CA VAL A 149 -2.20 16.18 4.15
C VAL A 149 -1.00 15.71 3.32
N SER A 150 -0.87 14.40 3.14
CA SER A 150 0.06 13.85 2.17
C SER A 150 -0.60 13.78 0.79
N LYS A 151 0.15 14.12 -0.27
CA LYS A 151 -0.33 14.07 -1.66
C LYS A 151 -0.70 12.64 -2.07
N GLY A 152 -1.69 12.50 -2.95
CA GLY A 152 -2.14 11.20 -3.48
C GLY A 152 -2.87 10.32 -2.47
N THR A 153 -3.29 10.88 -1.31
CA THR A 153 -4.04 10.18 -0.26
C THR A 153 -5.55 10.40 -0.41
N THR A 154 -6.33 9.52 0.22
CA THR A 154 -7.79 9.67 0.33
C THR A 154 -8.16 10.90 1.15
N ALA A 155 -7.35 11.27 2.16
CA ALA A 155 -7.54 12.50 2.93
C ALA A 155 -7.45 13.77 2.05
N GLU A 156 -6.43 13.87 1.20
CA GLU A 156 -6.32 14.98 0.25
C GLU A 156 -7.56 15.09 -0.65
N THR A 157 -7.99 13.97 -1.24
CA THR A 157 -9.16 13.92 -2.13
C THR A 157 -10.44 14.26 -1.38
N TYR A 158 -10.63 13.71 -0.17
CA TYR A 158 -11.81 13.91 0.65
C TYR A 158 -11.99 15.39 1.02
N PHE A 159 -10.95 16.03 1.53
CA PHE A 159 -11.03 17.45 1.90
C PHE A 159 -11.13 18.36 0.69
N THR A 160 -10.46 18.05 -0.43
CA THR A 160 -10.62 18.80 -1.67
C THR A 160 -12.07 18.84 -2.15
N ASN A 161 -12.77 17.70 -2.05
CA ASN A 161 -14.11 17.54 -2.58
C ASN A 161 -15.21 18.02 -1.62
N ASN A 162 -15.04 17.79 -0.31
CA ASN A 162 -16.11 18.02 0.67
C ASN A 162 -15.93 19.29 1.51
N TYR A 163 -14.69 19.81 1.64
CA TYR A 163 -14.36 20.95 2.48
C TYR A 163 -13.54 22.01 1.71
N PRO A 164 -14.11 22.66 0.69
CA PRO A 164 -13.36 23.58 -0.19
C PRO A 164 -12.86 24.85 0.51
N GLU A 165 -13.36 25.15 1.71
CA GLU A 165 -12.90 26.29 2.53
C GLU A 165 -11.66 25.95 3.36
N VAL A 166 -11.27 24.65 3.46
CA VAL A 166 -10.05 24.21 4.16
C VAL A 166 -8.84 24.48 3.26
N ILE A 167 -7.80 25.07 3.84
CA ILE A 167 -6.54 25.33 3.13
C ILE A 167 -5.65 24.09 3.27
N LEU A 168 -5.46 23.36 2.17
CA LEU A 168 -4.66 22.13 2.20
C LEU A 168 -3.18 22.43 1.99
N ASP A 169 -2.37 22.12 3.00
CA ASP A 169 -0.91 22.10 2.93
C ASP A 169 -0.45 20.67 2.58
N ARG A 170 0.06 20.49 1.36
CA ARG A 170 0.32 19.19 0.74
C ARG A 170 1.79 18.84 0.78
N TYR A 171 2.13 17.71 1.40
CA TYR A 171 3.49 17.18 1.50
C TYR A 171 3.66 15.90 0.69
N ASP A 172 4.87 15.62 0.22
CA ASP A 172 5.15 14.41 -0.57
C ASP A 172 5.30 13.19 0.34
N SER A 173 5.98 13.33 1.49
CA SER A 173 6.23 12.25 2.45
C SER A 173 5.46 12.44 3.76
N TYR A 174 5.24 11.33 4.48
CA TYR A 174 4.62 11.37 5.82
C TYR A 174 5.53 12.02 6.85
N THR A 175 6.85 11.77 6.75
CA THR A 175 7.84 12.43 7.62
C THR A 175 7.73 13.95 7.55
N GLU A 176 7.67 14.53 6.33
CA GLU A 176 7.52 15.98 6.15
C GLU A 176 6.19 16.50 6.68
N ALA A 177 5.09 15.76 6.46
CA ALA A 177 3.76 16.12 6.92
C ALA A 177 3.71 16.20 8.46
N TYR A 178 4.22 15.18 9.15
CA TYR A 178 4.24 15.17 10.62
C TYR A 178 5.21 16.19 11.21
N LEU A 179 6.36 16.43 10.59
CA LEU A 179 7.26 17.52 11.01
C LEU A 179 6.58 18.88 10.85
N ALA A 180 5.80 19.08 9.80
CA ALA A 180 5.04 20.32 9.62
C ALA A 180 3.98 20.51 10.72
N LEU A 181 3.32 19.44 11.18
CA LEU A 181 2.38 19.49 12.31
C LEU A 181 3.11 19.84 13.61
N LEU A 182 4.24 19.20 13.91
CA LEU A 182 5.07 19.49 15.08
C LEU A 182 5.57 20.94 15.09
N ASP A 183 5.91 21.50 13.92
CA ASP A 183 6.35 22.88 13.74
C ASP A 183 5.16 23.90 13.82
N GLY A 184 3.91 23.43 13.95
CA GLY A 184 2.72 24.29 14.01
C GLY A 184 2.40 24.98 12.67
N ARG A 185 2.76 24.38 11.53
CA ARG A 185 2.48 24.95 10.20
C ARG A 185 1.04 24.76 9.78
N GLY A 186 0.29 23.83 10.37
CA GLY A 186 -1.13 23.62 10.18
C GLY A 186 -1.87 23.45 11.49
N ALA A 187 -3.17 23.65 11.49
CA ALA A 187 -4.02 23.46 12.66
C ALA A 187 -4.18 21.98 13.03
N ALA A 188 -4.11 21.10 12.03
CA ALA A 188 -4.27 19.65 12.17
C ALA A 188 -3.60 18.91 11.01
N LEU A 189 -3.50 17.58 11.13
CA LEU A 189 -3.14 16.66 10.05
C LEU A 189 -4.24 15.62 9.88
N SER A 190 -4.58 15.28 8.63
CA SER A 190 -5.50 14.21 8.30
C SER A 190 -4.84 13.17 7.40
N THR A 191 -4.99 11.91 7.79
CA THR A 191 -4.66 10.72 7.02
C THR A 191 -5.52 9.56 7.53
N ASP A 192 -5.11 8.31 7.31
CA ASP A 192 -5.81 7.13 7.82
C ASP A 192 -5.90 7.18 9.36
N ASN A 193 -7.07 6.87 9.91
CA ASN A 193 -7.34 6.92 11.34
C ASN A 193 -6.38 6.04 12.15
N THR A 194 -6.01 4.89 11.61
CA THR A 194 -5.05 3.97 12.21
C THR A 194 -3.67 4.62 12.35
N GLU A 195 -3.24 5.37 11.35
CA GLU A 195 -1.93 6.04 11.37
C GLU A 195 -1.91 7.24 12.34
N VAL A 196 -2.90 8.14 12.27
CA VAL A 196 -2.95 9.30 13.21
C VAL A 196 -3.04 8.85 14.65
N LEU A 197 -3.74 7.71 14.91
CA LEU A 197 -3.81 7.14 16.26
C LEU A 197 -2.44 6.62 16.72
N ALA A 198 -1.75 5.85 15.88
CA ALA A 198 -0.41 5.35 16.17
C ALA A 198 0.57 6.50 16.46
N TRP A 199 0.53 7.54 15.62
CA TRP A 199 1.38 8.70 15.77
C TRP A 199 1.08 9.50 17.05
N ALA A 200 -0.20 9.72 17.37
CA ALA A 200 -0.60 10.46 18.58
C ALA A 200 -0.19 9.74 19.86
N ILE A 201 -0.21 8.39 19.90
CA ILE A 201 0.27 7.60 21.03
C ILE A 201 1.77 7.88 21.31
N GLU A 202 2.57 8.03 20.26
CA GLU A 202 4.02 8.30 20.38
C GLU A 202 4.34 9.79 20.58
N ASN A 203 3.37 10.70 20.37
CA ASN A 203 3.58 12.16 20.43
C ASN A 203 2.65 12.84 21.43
N PRO A 204 2.96 12.80 22.77
CA PRO A 204 2.17 13.46 23.78
C PRO A 204 2.01 14.97 23.51
N GLY A 205 0.79 15.49 23.70
CA GLY A 205 0.42 16.88 23.38
C GLY A 205 -0.39 16.98 22.09
N PHE A 206 -0.66 15.83 21.45
CA PHE A 206 -1.55 15.70 20.29
C PHE A 206 -2.60 14.64 20.53
N THR A 207 -3.82 14.91 20.07
CA THR A 207 -4.95 13.99 20.20
C THR A 207 -5.67 13.82 18.87
N VAL A 208 -6.12 12.60 18.61
CA VAL A 208 -7.04 12.29 17.51
C VAL A 208 -8.45 12.68 17.97
N GLY A 209 -8.91 13.86 17.57
CA GLY A 209 -10.23 14.34 17.96
C GLY A 209 -11.34 13.90 16.99
N VAL A 210 -10.99 13.50 15.76
CA VAL A 210 -11.90 12.85 14.80
C VAL A 210 -11.30 11.48 14.46
N GLU A 211 -11.91 10.41 15.03
CA GLU A 211 -11.41 9.04 14.89
C GLU A 211 -11.92 8.32 13.64
N SER A 212 -13.02 8.78 13.06
CA SER A 212 -13.59 8.22 11.84
C SER A 212 -14.30 9.29 11.04
N LEU A 213 -13.79 9.61 9.86
CA LEU A 213 -14.33 10.59 8.94
C LEU A 213 -14.51 9.95 7.56
N GLY A 214 -15.69 10.17 6.96
CA GLY A 214 -16.07 9.54 5.71
C GLY A 214 -16.55 8.11 5.89
N ASP A 215 -16.49 7.33 4.81
CA ASP A 215 -16.88 5.93 4.79
C ASP A 215 -15.77 5.03 5.35
N LEU A 216 -16.15 3.81 5.73
CA LEU A 216 -15.19 2.76 6.05
C LEU A 216 -14.67 2.17 4.73
N ASP A 217 -13.41 2.38 4.46
CA ASP A 217 -12.68 1.91 3.29
C ASP A 217 -11.84 0.66 3.60
N THR A 218 -11.20 0.11 2.59
CA THR A 218 -10.27 -1.03 2.73
C THR A 218 -8.91 -0.74 2.14
N ILE A 219 -7.90 -1.36 2.74
CA ILE A 219 -6.54 -1.41 2.22
C ILE A 219 -6.35 -2.72 1.47
N ASN A 220 -5.83 -2.61 0.27
CA ASN A 220 -5.72 -3.73 -0.67
C ASN A 220 -4.33 -3.72 -1.34
N PRO A 221 -3.74 -4.89 -1.61
CA PRO A 221 -2.61 -4.98 -2.52
C PRO A 221 -3.03 -4.56 -3.94
N ALA A 222 -2.13 -3.96 -4.69
CA ALA A 222 -2.40 -3.57 -6.07
C ALA A 222 -1.31 -4.03 -7.03
N VAL A 223 -1.73 -4.41 -8.23
CA VAL A 223 -0.87 -4.81 -9.35
C VAL A 223 -1.10 -3.92 -10.56
N SER A 224 -0.21 -3.98 -11.54
CA SER A 224 -0.40 -3.30 -12.83
C SER A 224 -1.70 -3.72 -13.47
N LYS A 225 -2.42 -2.76 -14.08
CA LYS A 225 -3.69 -3.01 -14.77
C LYS A 225 -3.56 -4.11 -15.82
N GLY A 226 -4.42 -5.12 -15.75
CA GLY A 226 -4.43 -6.28 -16.65
C GLY A 226 -3.48 -7.42 -16.25
N ASN A 227 -2.70 -7.31 -15.17
CA ASN A 227 -1.84 -8.40 -14.68
C ASN A 227 -2.66 -9.47 -13.93
N GLU A 228 -3.55 -10.15 -14.67
CA GLU A 228 -4.47 -11.15 -14.11
C GLU A 228 -3.74 -12.32 -13.43
N THR A 229 -2.57 -12.72 -13.94
CA THR A 229 -1.83 -13.87 -13.39
C THR A 229 -1.32 -13.60 -11.98
N LEU A 230 -0.75 -12.42 -11.74
CA LEU A 230 -0.30 -12.03 -10.42
C LEU A 230 -1.48 -11.69 -9.50
N LEU A 231 -2.48 -10.97 -10.01
CA LEU A 231 -3.69 -10.63 -9.25
C LEU A 231 -4.40 -11.87 -8.69
N ASN A 232 -4.62 -12.87 -9.55
CA ASN A 232 -5.30 -14.10 -9.15
C ASN A 232 -4.50 -14.85 -8.08
N TRP A 233 -3.17 -14.93 -8.24
CA TRP A 233 -2.31 -15.55 -7.25
C TRP A 233 -2.36 -14.81 -5.91
N VAL A 234 -2.26 -13.47 -5.89
CA VAL A 234 -2.37 -12.66 -4.66
C VAL A 234 -3.72 -12.87 -3.99
N ASN A 235 -4.82 -12.92 -4.76
CA ASN A 235 -6.15 -13.18 -4.22
C ASN A 235 -6.29 -14.56 -3.59
N ASP A 236 -5.74 -15.59 -4.22
CA ASP A 236 -5.79 -16.95 -3.71
C ASP A 236 -4.90 -17.09 -2.47
N GLU A 237 -3.77 -16.39 -2.43
CA GLU A 237 -2.88 -16.34 -1.27
C GLU A 237 -3.54 -15.63 -0.08
N ILE A 238 -4.19 -14.49 -0.28
CA ILE A 238 -4.92 -13.80 0.80
C ILE A 238 -6.00 -14.70 1.42
N LYS A 239 -6.72 -15.49 0.61
CA LYS A 239 -7.71 -16.45 1.12
C LYS A 239 -7.05 -17.55 1.94
N ALA A 240 -5.94 -18.13 1.43
CA ALA A 240 -5.20 -19.17 2.14
C ALA A 240 -4.62 -18.65 3.47
N LEU A 241 -4.07 -17.45 3.47
CA LEU A 241 -3.57 -16.77 4.67
C LEU A 241 -4.69 -16.51 5.68
N GLY A 242 -5.90 -16.19 5.22
CA GLY A 242 -7.07 -16.04 6.08
C GLY A 242 -7.46 -17.36 6.80
N GLU A 243 -7.32 -18.51 6.14
CA GLU A 243 -7.54 -19.83 6.78
C GLU A 243 -6.52 -20.12 7.89
N GLU A 244 -5.33 -19.49 7.82
CA GLU A 244 -4.28 -19.59 8.84
C GLU A 244 -4.42 -18.53 9.96
N ASN A 245 -5.38 -17.62 9.88
CA ASN A 245 -5.50 -16.43 10.74
C ASN A 245 -4.23 -15.56 10.73
N PHE A 246 -3.64 -15.43 9.54
CA PHE A 246 -2.36 -14.75 9.34
C PHE A 246 -2.43 -13.27 9.63
N PHE A 247 -3.48 -12.55 9.23
CA PHE A 247 -3.57 -11.10 9.38
C PHE A 247 -3.72 -10.68 10.84
N HIS A 248 -4.33 -11.51 11.69
CA HIS A 248 -4.28 -11.32 13.14
C HIS A 248 -2.89 -11.59 13.70
N ALA A 249 -2.20 -12.61 13.23
CA ALA A 249 -0.81 -12.87 13.64
C ALA A 249 0.13 -11.73 13.23
N ASP A 250 -0.07 -11.16 12.05
CA ASP A 250 0.63 -9.95 11.59
C ASP A 250 0.33 -8.75 12.51
N TYR A 251 -0.96 -8.52 12.85
CA TYR A 251 -1.35 -7.50 13.80
C TYR A 251 -0.62 -7.66 15.15
N GLU A 252 -0.61 -8.87 15.71
CA GLU A 252 0.08 -9.16 16.97
C GLU A 252 1.59 -8.89 16.87
N ALA A 253 2.21 -9.21 15.74
CA ALA A 253 3.64 -9.06 15.53
C ALA A 253 4.08 -7.61 15.26
N THR A 254 3.21 -6.77 14.68
CA THR A 254 3.61 -5.45 14.14
C THR A 254 2.84 -4.27 14.72
N LEU A 255 1.56 -4.45 15.09
CA LEU A 255 0.67 -3.37 15.50
C LEU A 255 0.35 -3.37 16.99
N ARG A 256 0.34 -4.55 17.64
CA ARG A 256 -0.06 -4.72 19.04
C ARG A 256 0.75 -3.83 19.99
N GLU A 257 2.07 -3.74 19.81
CA GLU A 257 2.92 -2.89 20.64
C GLU A 257 2.53 -1.41 20.55
N THR A 258 2.17 -0.96 19.34
CA THR A 258 1.78 0.43 19.11
C THR A 258 0.41 0.76 19.70
N TYR A 259 -0.61 -0.07 19.45
CA TYR A 259 -1.99 0.24 19.87
C TYR A 259 -2.32 -0.24 21.29
N GLY A 260 -1.51 -1.13 21.86
CA GLY A 260 -1.68 -1.68 23.21
C GLY A 260 -2.63 -2.87 23.29
N GLU A 261 -2.60 -3.52 24.45
CA GLU A 261 -3.30 -4.80 24.72
C GLU A 261 -4.83 -4.74 24.60
N ASN A 262 -5.42 -3.55 24.79
CA ASN A 262 -6.87 -3.37 24.78
C ASN A 262 -7.44 -3.01 23.41
N ALA A 263 -6.58 -2.80 22.39
CA ALA A 263 -7.04 -2.47 21.06
C ALA A 263 -7.66 -3.71 20.40
N ASP A 264 -8.80 -3.50 19.75
CA ASP A 264 -9.56 -4.54 19.06
C ASP A 264 -9.01 -4.76 17.64
N ALA A 265 -8.30 -5.86 17.44
CA ALA A 265 -7.75 -6.23 16.14
C ALA A 265 -8.85 -6.41 15.08
N ASP A 266 -10.02 -6.95 15.44
CA ASP A 266 -11.14 -7.16 14.51
C ASP A 266 -11.69 -5.86 13.93
N SER A 267 -11.47 -4.73 14.61
CA SER A 267 -11.86 -3.42 14.08
C SER A 267 -11.03 -2.99 12.86
N LEU A 268 -9.84 -3.56 12.72
CA LEU A 268 -8.86 -3.18 11.70
C LEU A 268 -8.60 -4.33 10.69
N VAL A 269 -8.41 -5.55 11.18
CA VAL A 269 -7.99 -6.72 10.37
C VAL A 269 -9.11 -7.21 9.47
N VAL A 270 -8.75 -7.68 8.27
CA VAL A 270 -9.62 -8.41 7.33
C VAL A 270 -8.95 -9.74 7.02
N GLU A 271 -9.54 -10.84 7.53
CA GLU A 271 -9.06 -12.18 7.22
C GLU A 271 -9.64 -12.70 5.90
N GLY A 272 -8.78 -13.26 5.05
CA GLY A 272 -9.18 -13.92 3.80
C GLY A 272 -9.89 -13.01 2.79
N GLY A 273 -9.81 -11.69 2.97
CA GLY A 273 -10.47 -10.74 2.09
C GLY A 273 -11.99 -10.61 2.31
N VAL A 274 -12.52 -11.08 3.43
CA VAL A 274 -13.95 -11.02 3.78
C VAL A 274 -14.18 -9.88 4.77
N ILE A 275 -15.04 -8.90 4.38
CA ILE A 275 -15.41 -7.72 5.18
C ILE A 275 -16.68 -8.00 5.94
#